data_7bcdeeb08f3478b1e0d7c0014d636be3
#
_entry.id   7bcdeeb08f3478b1e0d7c0014d636be3
#
_cell.length_a   1.000
_cell.length_b   1.000
_cell.length_c   1.000
_cell.angle_alpha   90.00
_cell.angle_beta   90.00
_cell.angle_gamma   90.00
#
_symmetry.space_group_name_H-M   'P 1'
#
loop_
_entity.id
_entity.type
_entity.pdbx_description
1 polymer ?
#
loop_
_entity_poly.entity_id
_entity_poly.type
_entity_poly.pdbx_seq_one_letter_code
_entity_poly.pdbx_strand_id
1 'polypeptide(L)'
;LLYFIKMSMNILIIYSIYKLSISKNKFYKLIEISAFIISSSIIITNIFKTGYTSYNFQHPKYNIFEWFYKDINFLEASTKGFFHLTNQISGILLLYIGVLLLSIKNKQKIFNTITLTLSVISMFMLGTRVSSYSVFIILGISLIAYILTSIKESKIKLSIILTHIILLLMSILLYKYSPLQSRNAYYNELFKEREVNRSSITIEEALNLSDKEFKKLLLNYNIVPEFYNKYYPLEKDRDFYEEYISRNTTKINDTRYLEASIIKRVKSLNNNNKDNIYGIGYNRIMNIFNIENDFIMQYYSVGYIGVIMLLGVYVVILIYLYLKTLFNLEKYFTYENGMLLFITTYYLICSFYTGNILNAIST
;
A
#
# COMPACT_ATOMS: atom_id res chain seq x y z
N LEU A 1 -4.00 -12.47 -22.68
CA LEU A 1 -4.33 -13.77 -22.07
C LEU A 1 -3.80 -13.86 -20.62
N LEU A 2 -2.50 -13.72 -20.40
CA LEU A 2 -1.89 -13.81 -19.05
C LEU A 2 -2.55 -12.87 -18.04
N TYR A 3 -2.83 -11.63 -18.45
CA TYR A 3 -3.48 -10.66 -17.56
C TYR A 3 -4.91 -11.07 -17.17
N PHE A 4 -5.66 -11.66 -18.09
CA PHE A 4 -6.98 -12.21 -17.81
C PHE A 4 -6.92 -13.40 -16.84
N ILE A 5 -5.94 -14.30 -17.03
CA ILE A 5 -5.69 -15.40 -16.09
C ILE A 5 -5.39 -14.86 -14.69
N LYS A 6 -4.55 -13.84 -14.58
CA LYS A 6 -4.26 -13.16 -13.32
C LYS A 6 -5.50 -12.67 -12.59
N MET A 7 -6.40 -11.99 -13.30
CA MET A 7 -7.66 -11.49 -12.72
C MET A 7 -8.57 -12.62 -12.25
N SER A 8 -8.56 -13.75 -12.96
CA SER A 8 -9.34 -14.92 -12.59
C SER A 8 -8.74 -15.70 -11.41
N MET A 9 -7.46 -15.54 -11.11
CA MET A 9 -6.77 -16.27 -10.03
C MET A 9 -7.42 -16.08 -8.67
N ASN A 10 -7.89 -14.88 -8.35
CA ASN A 10 -8.55 -14.60 -7.07
C ASN A 10 -9.81 -15.48 -6.89
N ILE A 11 -10.62 -15.58 -7.94
CA ILE A 11 -11.83 -16.40 -7.94
C ILE A 11 -11.47 -17.89 -7.83
N LEU A 12 -10.46 -18.32 -8.58
CA LEU A 12 -9.98 -19.70 -8.57
C LEU A 12 -9.40 -20.09 -7.20
N ILE A 13 -8.66 -19.21 -6.54
CA ILE A 13 -8.12 -19.44 -5.20
C ILE A 13 -9.25 -19.57 -4.18
N ILE A 14 -10.24 -18.65 -4.19
CA ILE A 14 -11.39 -18.70 -3.29
C ILE A 14 -12.16 -20.01 -3.51
N TYR A 15 -12.42 -20.39 -4.76
CA TYR A 15 -13.08 -21.64 -5.10
C TYR A 15 -12.28 -22.86 -4.62
N SER A 16 -10.96 -22.86 -4.82
CA SER A 16 -10.09 -23.96 -4.38
C SER A 16 -10.06 -24.11 -2.87
N ILE A 17 -9.97 -23.01 -2.11
CA ILE A 17 -10.01 -23.02 -0.64
C ILE A 17 -11.36 -23.60 -0.17
N TYR A 18 -12.46 -23.18 -0.79
CA TYR A 18 -13.79 -23.70 -0.50
C TYR A 18 -13.89 -25.20 -0.79
N LYS A 19 -13.44 -25.64 -1.97
CA LYS A 19 -13.48 -27.04 -2.40
C LYS A 19 -12.62 -27.96 -1.53
N LEU A 20 -11.44 -27.49 -1.12
CA LEU A 20 -10.51 -28.26 -0.28
C LEU A 20 -10.95 -28.33 1.19
N SER A 21 -12.01 -27.62 1.58
CA SER A 21 -12.56 -27.63 2.95
C SER A 21 -11.48 -27.46 4.01
N ILE A 22 -10.52 -26.54 3.78
CA ILE A 22 -9.42 -26.32 4.70
C ILE A 22 -9.96 -25.84 6.05
N SER A 23 -9.65 -26.58 7.11
CA SER A 23 -10.11 -26.19 8.45
C SER A 23 -9.48 -24.84 8.86
N LYS A 24 -10.25 -24.02 9.56
CA LYS A 24 -9.84 -22.71 10.06
C LYS A 24 -8.50 -22.75 10.83
N ASN A 25 -8.30 -23.78 11.66
CA ASN A 25 -7.06 -23.96 12.42
C ASN A 25 -5.84 -24.23 11.53
N LYS A 26 -6.00 -25.03 10.46
CA LYS A 26 -4.93 -25.27 9.49
C LYS A 26 -4.60 -24.00 8.72
N PHE A 27 -5.62 -23.24 8.34
CA PHE A 27 -5.44 -21.95 7.65
C PHE A 27 -4.68 -20.93 8.53
N TYR A 28 -5.05 -20.77 9.79
CA TYR A 28 -4.34 -19.88 10.72
C TYR A 28 -2.89 -20.31 10.93
N LYS A 29 -2.63 -21.61 11.06
CA LYS A 29 -1.27 -22.12 11.20
C LYS A 29 -0.42 -21.86 9.96
N LEU A 30 -1.00 -21.99 8.77
CA LEU A 30 -0.31 -21.68 7.51
C LEU A 30 0.07 -20.19 7.43
N ILE A 31 -0.85 -19.29 7.77
CA ILE A 31 -0.57 -17.84 7.81
C ILE A 31 0.50 -17.53 8.85
N GLU A 32 0.43 -18.13 10.03
CA GLU A 32 1.42 -17.94 11.09
C GLU A 32 2.83 -18.34 10.64
N ILE A 33 2.99 -19.51 10.01
CA ILE A 33 4.28 -19.97 9.48
C ILE A 33 4.76 -19.04 8.34
N SER A 34 3.88 -18.68 7.42
CA SER A 34 4.21 -17.78 6.31
C SER A 34 4.64 -16.39 6.81
N ALA A 35 3.92 -15.84 7.77
CA ALA A 35 4.25 -14.58 8.40
C ALA A 35 5.63 -14.64 9.09
N PHE A 36 5.92 -15.73 9.81
CA PHE A 36 7.22 -15.94 10.45
C PHE A 36 8.35 -15.99 9.42
N ILE A 37 8.20 -16.74 8.34
CA ILE A 37 9.22 -16.86 7.29
C ILE A 37 9.46 -15.51 6.63
N ILE A 38 8.42 -14.79 6.21
CA ILE A 38 8.54 -13.49 5.54
C ILE A 38 9.21 -12.48 6.47
N SER A 39 8.72 -12.35 7.70
CA SER A 39 9.22 -11.36 8.65
C SER A 39 10.67 -11.66 9.07
N SER A 40 10.98 -12.92 9.34
CA SER A 40 12.36 -13.34 9.66
C SER A 40 13.30 -13.11 8.50
N SER A 41 12.87 -13.37 7.26
CA SER A 41 13.66 -13.10 6.06
C SER A 41 14.02 -11.60 5.95
N ILE A 42 13.06 -10.70 6.14
CA ILE A 42 13.29 -9.26 6.10
C ILE A 42 14.27 -8.83 7.20
N ILE A 43 14.07 -9.30 8.43
CA ILE A 43 14.89 -8.92 9.58
C ILE A 43 16.33 -9.46 9.43
N ILE A 44 16.48 -10.74 9.12
CA ILE A 44 17.80 -11.38 8.97
C ILE A 44 18.58 -10.69 7.85
N THR A 45 17.97 -10.48 6.70
CA THR A 45 18.64 -9.83 5.57
C THR A 45 18.99 -8.37 5.83
N ASN A 46 18.24 -7.67 6.68
CA ASN A 46 18.60 -6.32 7.13
C ASN A 46 19.80 -6.36 8.09
N ILE A 47 19.80 -7.24 9.08
CA ILE A 47 20.89 -7.36 10.05
C ILE A 47 22.23 -7.64 9.35
N PHE A 48 22.21 -8.55 8.39
CA PHE A 48 23.40 -8.91 7.59
C PHE A 48 23.64 -8.02 6.37
N LYS A 49 22.76 -7.03 6.12
CA LYS A 49 22.84 -6.11 4.99
C LYS A 49 22.88 -6.82 3.63
N THR A 50 22.23 -7.96 3.50
CA THR A 50 22.20 -8.80 2.29
C THR A 50 20.93 -8.67 1.47
N GLY A 51 19.85 -8.09 2.03
CA GLY A 51 18.60 -7.84 1.33
C GLY A 51 18.66 -6.63 0.40
N TYR A 52 17.52 -6.30 -0.19
CA TYR A 52 17.38 -5.10 -1.03
C TYR A 52 16.68 -3.99 -0.26
N THR A 53 17.08 -2.74 -0.55
CA THR A 53 16.36 -1.57 -0.02
C THR A 53 14.97 -1.47 -0.64
N SER A 54 14.06 -0.79 0.04
CA SER A 54 12.64 -0.70 -0.37
C SER A 54 12.41 0.04 -1.68
N TYR A 55 13.31 0.94 -2.05
CA TYR A 55 13.15 1.86 -3.19
C TYR A 55 14.01 1.50 -4.40
N ASN A 56 15.03 0.67 -4.21
CA ASN A 56 15.91 0.21 -5.29
C ASN A 56 16.40 -1.21 -5.00
N PHE A 57 17.25 -1.77 -5.86
CA PHE A 57 17.84 -3.09 -5.69
C PHE A 57 19.28 -3.04 -5.16
N GLN A 58 19.59 -2.02 -4.37
CA GLN A 58 20.85 -1.91 -3.66
C GLN A 58 20.76 -2.55 -2.28
N HIS A 59 21.90 -2.97 -1.72
CA HIS A 59 21.93 -3.45 -0.34
C HIS A 59 21.85 -2.30 0.65
N PRO A 60 21.17 -2.49 1.81
CA PRO A 60 21.07 -1.44 2.83
C PRO A 60 22.44 -1.17 3.45
N LYS A 61 22.78 0.11 3.65
CA LYS A 61 23.98 0.52 4.38
C LYS A 61 23.78 0.46 5.89
N TYR A 62 22.56 0.68 6.34
CA TYR A 62 22.21 0.72 7.75
C TYR A 62 21.27 -0.43 8.10
N ASN A 63 21.58 -1.15 9.18
CA ASN A 63 20.68 -2.13 9.76
C ASN A 63 19.80 -1.50 10.84
N ILE A 64 18.82 -2.25 11.36
CA ILE A 64 17.87 -1.75 12.36
C ILE A 64 18.52 -1.22 13.65
N PHE A 65 19.64 -1.79 14.07
CA PHE A 65 20.33 -1.33 15.28
C PHE A 65 20.98 0.03 15.08
N GLU A 66 21.46 0.31 13.87
CA GLU A 66 22.09 1.58 13.51
C GLU A 66 21.10 2.75 13.44
N TRP A 67 19.78 2.48 13.33
CA TRP A 67 18.76 3.52 13.32
C TRP A 67 18.73 4.38 14.58
N PHE A 68 19.13 3.80 15.72
CA PHE A 68 19.01 4.45 17.01
C PHE A 68 20.14 5.44 17.32
N TYR A 69 21.25 5.38 16.58
CA TYR A 69 22.44 6.18 16.89
C TYR A 69 23.13 6.79 15.67
N LYS A 70 22.62 6.53 14.44
CA LYS A 70 23.13 7.14 13.21
C LYS A 70 22.06 8.01 12.56
N ASP A 71 22.52 9.04 11.87
CA ASP A 71 21.65 9.77 10.93
C ASP A 71 21.47 8.92 9.67
N ILE A 72 20.26 8.42 9.46
CA ILE A 72 19.96 7.45 8.42
C ILE A 72 19.28 8.09 7.23
N ASN A 73 19.69 7.71 6.03
CA ASN A 73 18.96 8.00 4.81
C ASN A 73 17.97 6.85 4.51
N PHE A 74 16.70 7.19 4.24
CA PHE A 74 15.66 6.20 4.00
C PHE A 74 15.94 5.29 2.78
N LEU A 75 16.65 5.79 1.76
CA LEU A 75 17.05 5.01 0.59
C LEU A 75 18.04 3.90 0.93
N GLU A 76 18.81 4.07 2.00
CA GLU A 76 19.90 3.20 2.41
C GLU A 76 19.57 2.37 3.68
N ALA A 77 18.54 2.77 4.43
CA ALA A 77 18.16 2.16 5.70
C ALA A 77 16.91 1.29 5.63
N SER A 78 16.01 1.55 4.66
CA SER A 78 14.82 0.71 4.46
C SER A 78 15.18 -0.62 3.81
N THR A 79 14.43 -1.68 4.11
CA THR A 79 14.67 -3.00 3.51
C THR A 79 13.38 -3.75 3.23
N LYS A 80 13.33 -4.42 2.09
CA LYS A 80 12.28 -5.36 1.69
C LYS A 80 12.74 -6.82 1.66
N GLY A 81 13.91 -7.11 2.22
CA GLY A 81 14.51 -8.43 2.10
C GLY A 81 14.87 -8.76 0.65
N PHE A 82 14.52 -9.96 0.20
CA PHE A 82 14.69 -10.39 -1.20
C PHE A 82 13.44 -10.20 -2.05
N PHE A 83 12.40 -9.58 -1.50
CA PHE A 83 11.12 -9.39 -2.21
C PHE A 83 11.23 -8.28 -3.25
N HIS A 84 10.48 -8.43 -4.34
CA HIS A 84 10.55 -7.49 -5.47
C HIS A 84 9.85 -6.16 -5.17
N LEU A 85 8.62 -6.21 -4.66
CA LEU A 85 7.77 -5.04 -4.45
C LEU A 85 7.47 -4.80 -2.96
N THR A 86 7.85 -3.62 -2.47
CA THR A 86 7.67 -3.24 -1.06
C THR A 86 6.19 -3.15 -0.67
N ASN A 87 5.34 -2.55 -1.51
CA ASN A 87 3.92 -2.40 -1.20
C ASN A 87 3.18 -3.74 -1.18
N GLN A 88 3.58 -4.69 -2.03
CA GLN A 88 3.04 -6.05 -2.02
C GLN A 88 3.28 -6.74 -0.68
N ILE A 89 4.53 -6.72 -0.21
CA ILE A 89 4.88 -7.33 1.08
C ILE A 89 4.20 -6.59 2.24
N SER A 90 4.10 -5.26 2.16
CA SER A 90 3.33 -4.47 3.14
C SER A 90 1.87 -4.93 3.21
N GLY A 91 1.22 -5.14 2.07
CA GLY A 91 -0.16 -5.63 1.99
C GLY A 91 -0.32 -7.05 2.56
N ILE A 92 0.60 -7.96 2.25
CA ILE A 92 0.59 -9.33 2.78
C ILE A 92 0.78 -9.33 4.30
N LEU A 93 1.78 -8.61 4.81
CA LEU A 93 2.04 -8.52 6.25
C LEU A 93 0.90 -7.83 6.99
N LEU A 94 0.25 -6.82 6.38
CA LEU A 94 -0.96 -6.19 6.91
C LEU A 94 -2.06 -7.22 7.19
N LEU A 95 -2.39 -8.07 6.20
CA LEU A 95 -3.37 -9.14 6.34
C LEU A 95 -2.94 -10.16 7.41
N TYR A 96 -1.66 -10.53 7.41
CA TYR A 96 -1.12 -11.51 8.36
C TYR A 96 -1.15 -11.01 9.79
N ILE A 97 -0.76 -9.76 10.06
CA ILE A 97 -0.86 -9.14 11.40
C ILE A 97 -2.29 -9.21 11.91
N GLY A 98 -3.27 -8.89 11.06
CA GLY A 98 -4.67 -8.99 11.44
C GLY A 98 -5.11 -10.41 11.81
N VAL A 99 -4.70 -11.41 11.04
CA VAL A 99 -5.01 -12.82 11.35
C VAL A 99 -4.24 -13.33 12.58
N LEU A 100 -2.99 -12.89 12.79
CA LEU A 100 -2.23 -13.22 13.99
C LEU A 100 -2.88 -12.68 15.26
N LEU A 101 -3.44 -11.46 15.22
CA LEU A 101 -4.21 -10.88 16.33
C LEU A 101 -5.47 -11.71 16.66
N LEU A 102 -6.16 -12.24 15.64
CA LEU A 102 -7.26 -13.20 15.84
C LEU A 102 -6.80 -14.50 16.50
N SER A 103 -5.66 -15.01 16.07
CA SER A 103 -5.09 -16.24 16.60
C SER A 103 -4.69 -16.09 18.08
N ILE A 104 -4.16 -14.96 18.49
CA ILE A 104 -3.80 -14.67 19.89
C ILE A 104 -5.03 -14.66 20.82
N LYS A 105 -6.16 -14.10 20.38
CA LYS A 105 -7.41 -14.18 21.16
C LYS A 105 -7.84 -15.63 21.42
N ASN A 106 -7.74 -16.47 20.40
CA ASN A 106 -8.23 -17.85 20.47
C ASN A 106 -7.29 -18.76 21.25
N LYS A 107 -6.00 -18.72 20.98
CA LYS A 107 -4.96 -19.50 21.71
C LYS A 107 -3.68 -18.66 21.77
N GLN A 108 -3.43 -18.08 22.94
CA GLN A 108 -2.21 -17.33 23.19
C GLN A 108 -1.01 -18.29 23.23
N LYS A 109 -0.34 -18.47 22.10
CA LYS A 109 0.89 -19.26 21.99
C LYS A 109 2.07 -18.32 21.88
N ILE A 110 3.18 -18.66 22.53
CA ILE A 110 4.43 -17.89 22.46
C ILE A 110 4.86 -17.64 21.02
N PHE A 111 4.78 -18.66 20.17
CA PHE A 111 5.15 -18.56 18.76
C PHE A 111 4.32 -17.52 18.00
N ASN A 112 2.99 -17.43 18.24
CA ASN A 112 2.13 -16.42 17.62
C ASN A 112 2.55 -15.00 18.04
N THR A 113 2.88 -14.82 19.32
CA THR A 113 3.30 -13.50 19.83
C THR A 113 4.66 -13.11 19.24
N ILE A 114 5.60 -14.04 19.15
CA ILE A 114 6.90 -13.81 18.50
C ILE A 114 6.68 -13.44 17.02
N THR A 115 5.90 -14.21 16.27
CA THR A 115 5.61 -13.97 14.86
C THR A 115 4.95 -12.61 14.65
N LEU A 116 3.99 -12.25 15.51
CA LEU A 116 3.35 -10.93 15.45
C LEU A 116 4.37 -9.80 15.68
N THR A 117 5.24 -9.95 16.70
CA THR A 117 6.29 -8.97 17.00
C THR A 117 7.26 -8.81 15.82
N LEU A 118 7.73 -9.90 15.23
CA LEU A 118 8.59 -9.87 14.05
C LEU A 118 7.89 -9.22 12.85
N SER A 119 6.60 -9.49 12.65
CA SER A 119 5.83 -8.88 11.57
C SER A 119 5.68 -7.37 11.75
N VAL A 120 5.45 -6.91 12.97
CA VAL A 120 5.41 -5.47 13.31
C VAL A 120 6.76 -4.80 13.04
N ILE A 121 7.86 -5.40 13.49
CA ILE A 121 9.21 -4.88 13.23
C ILE A 121 9.48 -4.79 11.73
N SER A 122 9.18 -5.84 10.98
CA SER A 122 9.37 -5.89 9.52
C SER A 122 8.59 -4.80 8.79
N MET A 123 7.37 -4.46 9.25
CA MET A 123 6.58 -3.38 8.66
C MET A 123 7.28 -2.01 8.79
N PHE A 124 7.96 -1.73 9.91
CA PHE A 124 8.76 -0.50 10.04
C PHE A 124 10.03 -0.54 9.19
N MET A 125 10.64 -1.72 9.01
CA MET A 125 11.82 -1.89 8.17
C MET A 125 11.54 -1.61 6.69
N LEU A 126 10.31 -1.86 6.22
CA LEU A 126 9.90 -1.52 4.86
C LEU A 126 9.93 0.00 4.60
N GLY A 127 9.77 0.85 5.62
CA GLY A 127 9.94 2.30 5.53
C GLY A 127 8.94 3.01 4.61
N THR A 128 7.77 2.41 4.35
CA THR A 128 6.70 3.04 3.56
C THR A 128 5.60 3.60 4.47
N ARG A 129 4.84 4.59 3.98
CA ARG A 129 3.70 5.14 4.72
C ARG A 129 2.67 4.06 5.02
N VAL A 130 2.35 3.21 4.04
CA VAL A 130 1.37 2.13 4.22
C VAL A 130 1.84 1.16 5.28
N SER A 131 3.07 0.66 5.23
CA SER A 131 3.56 -0.31 6.20
C SER A 131 3.55 0.25 7.61
N SER A 132 4.10 1.44 7.83
CA SER A 132 4.24 2.01 9.17
C SER A 132 2.91 2.46 9.79
N TYR A 133 2.05 3.16 9.03
CA TYR A 133 0.77 3.62 9.57
C TYR A 133 -0.22 2.47 9.77
N SER A 134 -0.18 1.45 8.92
CA SER A 134 -1.05 0.27 9.07
C SER A 134 -0.85 -0.45 10.39
N VAL A 135 0.37 -0.49 10.91
CA VAL A 135 0.63 -1.12 12.23
C VAL A 135 -0.17 -0.42 13.33
N PHE A 136 -0.12 0.90 13.42
CA PHE A 136 -0.87 1.66 14.41
C PHE A 136 -2.37 1.48 14.27
N ILE A 137 -2.86 1.55 13.03
CA ILE A 137 -4.29 1.44 12.73
C ILE A 137 -4.81 0.05 13.10
N ILE A 138 -4.10 -1.02 12.69
CA ILE A 138 -4.53 -2.40 12.97
C ILE A 138 -4.46 -2.70 14.47
N LEU A 139 -3.36 -2.36 15.15
CA LEU A 139 -3.21 -2.59 16.58
C LEU A 139 -4.25 -1.79 17.38
N GLY A 140 -4.46 -0.51 17.03
CA GLY A 140 -5.43 0.35 17.71
C GLY A 140 -6.86 -0.15 17.55
N ILE A 141 -7.30 -0.44 16.33
CA ILE A 141 -8.66 -0.94 16.07
C ILE A 141 -8.85 -2.33 16.66
N SER A 142 -7.82 -3.20 16.57
CA SER A 142 -7.86 -4.52 17.19
C SER A 142 -8.05 -4.43 18.71
N LEU A 143 -7.35 -3.50 19.38
CA LEU A 143 -7.50 -3.28 20.81
C LEU A 143 -8.93 -2.80 21.16
N ILE A 144 -9.44 -1.81 20.43
CA ILE A 144 -10.80 -1.29 20.62
C ILE A 144 -11.84 -2.42 20.40
N ALA A 145 -11.73 -3.14 19.29
CA ALA A 145 -12.64 -4.25 18.98
C ALA A 145 -12.56 -5.35 20.03
N TYR A 146 -11.35 -5.65 20.54
CA TYR A 146 -11.19 -6.63 21.63
C TYR A 146 -11.88 -6.16 22.91
N ILE A 147 -11.68 -4.91 23.33
CA ILE A 147 -12.29 -4.36 24.54
C ILE A 147 -13.83 -4.41 24.43
N LEU A 148 -14.40 -3.86 23.35
CA LEU A 148 -15.84 -3.80 23.13
C LEU A 148 -16.49 -5.19 23.13
N THR A 149 -15.90 -6.15 22.44
CA THR A 149 -16.42 -7.51 22.40
C THR A 149 -16.23 -8.28 23.71
N SER A 150 -15.12 -8.02 24.43
CA SER A 150 -14.85 -8.66 25.73
C SER A 150 -15.74 -8.15 26.84
N ILE A 151 -16.14 -6.86 26.80
CA ILE A 151 -17.17 -6.31 27.69
C ILE A 151 -18.51 -7.02 27.44
N LYS A 152 -18.91 -7.15 26.17
CA LYS A 152 -20.13 -7.88 25.81
C LYS A 152 -20.10 -9.36 26.27
N GLU A 153 -18.96 -10.03 26.11
CA GLU A 153 -18.79 -11.44 26.47
C GLU A 153 -18.48 -11.65 27.98
N SER A 154 -18.27 -10.55 28.74
CA SER A 154 -17.82 -10.57 30.16
C SER A 154 -16.53 -11.42 30.38
N LYS A 155 -15.63 -11.42 29.39
CA LYS A 155 -14.40 -12.24 29.35
C LYS A 155 -13.17 -11.43 28.94
N ILE A 156 -12.70 -10.58 29.82
CA ILE A 156 -11.49 -9.78 29.57
C ILE A 156 -10.24 -10.56 29.99
N LYS A 157 -9.27 -10.73 29.07
CA LYS A 157 -7.94 -11.27 29.35
C LYS A 157 -6.93 -10.13 29.32
N LEU A 158 -6.40 -9.76 30.49
CA LEU A 158 -5.43 -8.68 30.65
C LEU A 158 -4.17 -8.90 29.81
N SER A 159 -3.72 -10.15 29.65
CA SER A 159 -2.55 -10.49 28.83
C SER A 159 -2.68 -10.05 27.38
N ILE A 160 -3.89 -10.08 26.79
CA ILE A 160 -4.13 -9.64 25.41
C ILE A 160 -4.01 -8.11 25.31
N ILE A 161 -4.60 -7.38 26.29
CA ILE A 161 -4.49 -5.92 26.37
C ILE A 161 -3.03 -5.51 26.52
N LEU A 162 -2.29 -6.14 27.43
CA LEU A 162 -0.88 -5.86 27.63
C LEU A 162 -0.06 -6.13 26.36
N THR A 163 -0.33 -7.21 25.64
CA THR A 163 0.33 -7.48 24.35
C THR A 163 0.11 -6.34 23.35
N HIS A 164 -1.12 -5.83 23.21
CA HIS A 164 -1.40 -4.70 22.30
C HIS A 164 -0.68 -3.43 22.76
N ILE A 165 -0.69 -3.12 24.05
CA ILE A 165 -0.03 -1.93 24.61
C ILE A 165 1.48 -2.01 24.37
N ILE A 166 2.11 -3.15 24.66
CA ILE A 166 3.56 -3.35 24.45
C ILE A 166 3.90 -3.18 22.96
N LEU A 167 3.12 -3.77 22.07
CA LEU A 167 3.33 -3.63 20.63
C LEU A 167 3.13 -2.20 20.14
N LEU A 168 2.16 -1.45 20.69
CA LEU A 168 1.96 -0.04 20.36
C LEU A 168 3.12 0.82 20.85
N LEU A 169 3.61 0.62 22.08
CA LEU A 169 4.77 1.35 22.62
C LEU A 169 6.03 1.05 21.79
N MET A 170 6.27 -0.22 21.46
CA MET A 170 7.36 -0.62 20.57
C MET A 170 7.22 0.05 19.20
N SER A 171 6.01 0.11 18.67
CA SER A 171 5.73 0.74 17.37
C SER A 171 6.03 2.24 17.39
N ILE A 172 5.71 2.96 18.47
CA ILE A 172 6.04 4.39 18.64
C ILE A 172 7.56 4.57 18.62
N LEU A 173 8.29 3.73 19.35
CA LEU A 173 9.75 3.78 19.39
C LEU A 173 10.36 3.52 18.01
N LEU A 174 9.93 2.43 17.34
CA LEU A 174 10.42 2.09 16.00
C LEU A 174 10.06 3.15 14.98
N TYR A 175 8.85 3.72 15.04
CA TYR A 175 8.42 4.77 14.14
C TYR A 175 9.32 6.00 14.22
N LYS A 176 9.68 6.43 15.44
CA LYS A 176 10.54 7.60 15.68
C LYS A 176 11.89 7.50 14.96
N TYR A 177 12.47 6.31 14.92
CA TYR A 177 13.79 6.04 14.33
C TYR A 177 13.74 5.35 12.97
N SER A 178 12.53 5.12 12.43
CA SER A 178 12.35 4.38 11.17
C SER A 178 12.82 5.15 9.93
N PRO A 179 13.15 4.44 8.84
CA PRO A 179 13.42 5.06 7.54
C PRO A 179 12.29 5.96 7.03
N LEU A 180 11.03 5.73 7.46
CA LEU A 180 9.91 6.60 7.10
C LEU A 180 10.07 8.02 7.64
N GLN A 181 10.62 8.20 8.84
CA GLN A 181 10.85 9.54 9.40
C GLN A 181 11.92 10.30 8.61
N SER A 182 13.04 9.64 8.28
CA SER A 182 14.04 10.22 7.39
C SER A 182 13.45 10.62 6.03
N ARG A 183 12.59 9.75 5.48
CA ARG A 183 11.87 10.04 4.24
C ARG A 183 10.96 11.27 4.36
N ASN A 184 10.18 11.35 5.43
CA ASN A 184 9.28 12.48 5.65
C ASN A 184 10.06 13.79 5.81
N ALA A 185 11.17 13.80 6.54
CA ALA A 185 12.05 14.96 6.69
C ALA A 185 12.59 15.42 5.32
N TYR A 186 13.17 14.51 4.54
CA TYR A 186 13.68 14.78 3.20
C TYR A 186 12.63 15.41 2.27
N TYR A 187 11.44 14.79 2.21
CA TYR A 187 10.38 15.31 1.33
C TYR A 187 9.81 16.63 1.81
N ASN A 188 9.74 16.87 3.13
CA ASN A 188 9.27 18.14 3.66
C ASN A 188 10.22 19.30 3.28
N GLU A 189 11.54 19.09 3.32
CA GLU A 189 12.53 20.07 2.88
C GLU A 189 12.45 20.31 1.37
N LEU A 190 12.44 19.23 0.59
CA LEU A 190 12.32 19.31 -0.86
C LEU A 190 11.04 20.04 -1.32
N PHE A 191 9.93 19.83 -0.62
CA PHE A 191 8.67 20.46 -0.96
C PHE A 191 8.66 21.95 -0.61
N LYS A 192 9.25 22.34 0.50
CA LYS A 192 9.41 23.76 0.85
C LYS A 192 10.23 24.52 -0.20
N GLU A 193 11.38 23.95 -0.61
CA GLU A 193 12.21 24.53 -1.65
C GLU A 193 11.46 24.70 -2.98
N ARG A 194 10.75 23.65 -3.41
CA ARG A 194 9.96 23.68 -4.66
C ARG A 194 8.79 24.67 -4.59
N GLU A 195 8.16 24.82 -3.44
CA GLU A 195 7.06 25.77 -3.24
C GLU A 195 7.56 27.21 -3.40
N VAL A 196 8.69 27.55 -2.82
CA VAL A 196 9.34 28.88 -3.00
C VAL A 196 9.64 29.14 -4.48
N ASN A 197 10.27 28.19 -5.16
CA ASN A 197 10.63 28.33 -6.58
C ASN A 197 9.40 28.43 -7.50
N ARG A 198 8.29 27.78 -7.14
CA ARG A 198 7.04 27.86 -7.90
C ARG A 198 6.32 29.20 -7.72
N SER A 199 6.29 29.73 -6.49
CA SER A 199 5.63 31.00 -6.19
C SER A 199 6.33 32.22 -6.81
N SER A 200 7.55 32.07 -7.31
CA SER A 200 8.31 33.12 -7.97
C SER A 200 7.92 33.39 -9.43
N ILE A 201 7.08 32.53 -10.03
CA ILE A 201 6.70 32.62 -11.46
C ILE A 201 5.18 32.62 -11.56
N THR A 202 4.62 33.58 -12.29
CA THR A 202 3.18 33.58 -12.62
C THR A 202 2.85 32.53 -13.68
N ILE A 203 1.57 32.14 -13.78
CA ILE A 203 1.14 31.17 -14.80
C ILE A 203 1.33 31.75 -16.22
N GLU A 204 1.05 33.03 -16.42
CA GLU A 204 1.22 33.69 -17.72
C GLU A 204 2.70 33.70 -18.15
N GLU A 205 3.62 33.98 -17.22
CA GLU A 205 5.06 33.89 -17.48
C GLU A 205 5.46 32.44 -17.81
N ALA A 206 4.89 31.45 -17.09
CA ALA A 206 5.18 30.05 -17.30
C ALA A 206 4.81 29.57 -18.70
N LEU A 207 3.69 30.04 -19.25
CA LEU A 207 3.20 29.68 -20.60
C LEU A 207 4.10 30.24 -21.72
N ASN A 208 4.79 31.33 -21.45
CA ASN A 208 5.68 31.98 -22.43
C ASN A 208 7.14 31.47 -22.36
N LEU A 209 7.46 30.51 -21.49
CA LEU A 209 8.81 29.97 -21.37
C LEU A 209 9.20 29.12 -22.58
N SER A 210 10.48 29.13 -22.91
CA SER A 210 11.06 28.14 -23.82
C SER A 210 10.91 26.73 -23.28
N ASP A 211 10.90 25.70 -24.13
CA ASP A 211 10.78 24.30 -23.67
C ASP A 211 11.83 23.91 -22.63
N LYS A 212 13.04 24.46 -22.74
CA LYS A 212 14.12 24.19 -21.76
C LYS A 212 13.82 24.79 -20.39
N GLU A 213 13.27 25.98 -20.33
CA GLU A 213 12.89 26.65 -19.09
C GLU A 213 11.61 26.05 -18.51
N PHE A 214 10.66 25.71 -19.36
CA PHE A 214 9.43 25.02 -18.98
C PHE A 214 9.72 23.65 -18.36
N LYS A 215 10.66 22.86 -18.93
CA LYS A 215 11.12 21.60 -18.33
C LYS A 215 11.72 21.80 -16.93
N LYS A 216 12.43 22.90 -16.67
CA LYS A 216 12.90 23.24 -15.32
C LYS A 216 11.75 23.60 -14.38
N LEU A 217 10.75 24.33 -14.87
CA LEU A 217 9.56 24.67 -14.09
C LEU A 217 8.77 23.40 -13.70
N LEU A 218 8.65 22.42 -14.59
CA LEU A 218 7.95 21.15 -14.32
C LEU A 218 8.53 20.41 -13.10
N LEU A 219 9.84 20.54 -12.83
CA LEU A 219 10.45 19.95 -11.62
C LEU A 219 9.88 20.56 -10.33
N ASN A 220 9.54 21.86 -10.34
CA ASN A 220 8.93 22.52 -9.17
C ASN A 220 7.49 22.02 -8.92
N TYR A 221 6.85 21.47 -9.94
CA TYR A 221 5.56 20.79 -9.85
C TYR A 221 5.67 19.27 -9.60
N ASN A 222 6.84 18.79 -9.18
CA ASN A 222 7.14 17.38 -8.93
C ASN A 222 7.00 16.48 -10.17
N ILE A 223 7.14 17.05 -11.36
CA ILE A 223 7.14 16.31 -12.63
C ILE A 223 8.59 16.02 -12.99
N VAL A 224 9.01 14.76 -12.78
CA VAL A 224 10.40 14.35 -13.02
C VAL A 224 10.68 14.14 -14.52
N PRO A 225 11.98 14.23 -14.94
CA PRO A 225 12.37 14.18 -16.37
C PRO A 225 11.86 12.97 -17.14
N GLU A 226 11.68 11.84 -16.50
CA GLU A 226 11.18 10.63 -17.13
C GLU A 226 9.78 10.82 -17.73
N PHE A 227 8.91 11.61 -17.08
CA PHE A 227 7.57 11.87 -17.61
C PHE A 227 7.63 12.66 -18.92
N TYR A 228 8.26 13.82 -18.93
CA TYR A 228 8.23 14.72 -20.08
C TYR A 228 9.28 14.43 -21.16
N ASN A 229 10.22 13.53 -20.92
CA ASN A 229 11.18 13.09 -21.95
C ASN A 229 10.88 11.70 -22.51
N LYS A 230 10.27 10.77 -21.71
CA LYS A 230 10.12 9.37 -22.10
C LYS A 230 8.67 8.91 -22.11
N TYR A 231 7.96 9.07 -20.99
CA TYR A 231 6.64 8.47 -20.82
C TYR A 231 5.55 9.21 -21.59
N TYR A 232 5.55 10.53 -21.47
CA TYR A 232 4.62 11.41 -22.21
C TYR A 232 5.39 12.66 -22.66
N PRO A 233 6.10 12.61 -23.80
CA PRO A 233 7.02 13.67 -24.22
C PRO A 233 6.35 15.04 -24.37
N LEU A 234 7.00 16.07 -23.82
CA LEU A 234 6.53 17.47 -23.86
C LEU A 234 6.28 17.93 -25.30
N GLU A 235 7.14 17.53 -26.21
CA GLU A 235 7.09 17.90 -27.63
C GLU A 235 5.83 17.38 -28.34
N LYS A 236 5.15 16.38 -27.78
CA LYS A 236 3.92 15.79 -28.33
C LYS A 236 2.66 16.46 -27.83
N ASP A 237 2.63 16.92 -26.59
CA ASP A 237 1.43 17.50 -25.99
C ASP A 237 1.82 18.48 -24.86
N ARG A 238 2.40 19.62 -25.23
CA ARG A 238 2.76 20.69 -24.32
C ARG A 238 1.52 21.24 -23.61
N ASP A 239 0.39 21.37 -24.32
CA ASP A 239 -0.88 21.88 -23.79
C ASP A 239 -1.36 21.08 -22.57
N PHE A 240 -1.12 19.76 -22.55
CA PHE A 240 -1.43 18.94 -21.39
C PHE A 240 -0.66 19.39 -20.15
N TYR A 241 0.63 19.68 -20.25
CA TYR A 241 1.44 20.09 -19.11
C TYR A 241 1.09 21.52 -18.66
N GLU A 242 0.79 22.41 -19.58
CA GLU A 242 0.31 23.77 -19.30
C GLU A 242 -1.04 23.72 -18.55
N GLU A 243 -1.99 22.94 -19.04
CA GLU A 243 -3.27 22.72 -18.36
C GLU A 243 -3.07 22.07 -16.97
N TYR A 244 -2.14 21.11 -16.86
CA TYR A 244 -1.85 20.43 -15.62
C TYR A 244 -1.30 21.38 -14.54
N ILE A 245 -0.32 22.22 -14.87
CA ILE A 245 0.25 23.19 -13.93
C ILE A 245 -0.74 24.30 -13.58
N SER A 246 -1.56 24.77 -14.53
CA SER A 246 -2.57 25.80 -14.28
C SER A 246 -3.65 25.36 -13.29
N ARG A 247 -4.04 24.11 -13.32
CA ARG A 247 -5.04 23.53 -12.38
C ARG A 247 -4.46 23.24 -10.99
N ASN A 248 -3.15 23.13 -10.86
CA ASN A 248 -2.47 22.62 -9.67
C ASN A 248 -1.53 23.62 -9.01
N THR A 249 -1.90 24.91 -9.03
CA THR A 249 -1.09 26.02 -8.54
C THR A 249 -0.76 25.97 -7.04
N THR A 250 -1.54 25.25 -6.22
CA THR A 250 -1.44 25.31 -4.75
C THR A 250 -0.96 24.02 -4.09
N LYS A 251 -0.83 22.90 -4.80
CA LYS A 251 -0.42 21.63 -4.20
C LYS A 251 0.70 20.97 -4.98
N ILE A 252 1.74 20.55 -4.27
CA ILE A 252 2.73 19.61 -4.80
C ILE A 252 2.02 18.30 -5.03
N ASN A 253 1.77 17.96 -6.29
CA ASN A 253 0.98 16.81 -6.63
C ASN A 253 1.78 15.53 -6.42
N ASP A 254 1.11 14.53 -5.88
CA ASP A 254 1.59 13.15 -5.89
C ASP A 254 1.78 12.72 -7.36
N THR A 255 2.91 12.07 -7.65
CA THR A 255 3.22 11.50 -8.97
C THR A 255 2.06 10.65 -9.52
N ARG A 256 1.32 9.98 -8.65
CA ARG A 256 0.13 9.18 -9.00
C ARG A 256 -1.01 9.99 -9.63
N TYR A 257 -1.16 11.25 -9.20
CA TYR A 257 -2.15 12.14 -9.80
C TYR A 257 -1.74 12.52 -11.24
N LEU A 258 -0.44 12.77 -11.46
CA LEU A 258 0.10 13.00 -12.81
C LEU A 258 -0.10 11.76 -13.68
N GLU A 259 0.25 10.57 -13.19
CA GLU A 259 0.05 9.31 -13.89
C GLU A 259 -1.41 9.12 -14.33
N ALA A 260 -2.34 9.31 -13.41
CA ALA A 260 -3.78 9.24 -13.69
C ALA A 260 -4.22 10.27 -14.74
N SER A 261 -3.69 11.50 -14.67
CA SER A 261 -4.00 12.59 -15.59
C SER A 261 -3.49 12.31 -17.01
N ILE A 262 -2.26 11.79 -17.15
CA ILE A 262 -1.69 11.37 -18.43
C ILE A 262 -2.56 10.27 -19.07
N ILE A 263 -2.91 9.22 -18.33
CA ILE A 263 -3.73 8.13 -18.88
C ILE A 263 -5.13 8.61 -19.23
N LYS A 264 -5.71 9.53 -18.44
CA LYS A 264 -6.97 10.18 -18.78
C LYS A 264 -6.87 10.96 -20.08
N ARG A 265 -5.78 11.69 -20.30
CA ARG A 265 -5.50 12.41 -21.56
C ARG A 265 -5.36 11.45 -22.72
N VAL A 266 -4.57 10.38 -22.59
CA VAL A 266 -4.40 9.33 -23.61
C VAL A 266 -5.75 8.71 -24.00
N LYS A 267 -6.60 8.42 -23.01
CA LYS A 267 -7.95 7.90 -23.24
C LYS A 267 -8.83 8.89 -23.98
N SER A 268 -8.79 10.18 -23.62
CA SER A 268 -9.57 11.21 -24.31
C SER A 268 -9.15 11.37 -25.78
N LEU A 269 -7.86 11.29 -26.07
CA LEU A 269 -7.32 11.33 -27.43
C LEU A 269 -7.68 10.09 -28.26
N ASN A 270 -7.88 8.93 -27.62
CA ASN A 270 -8.33 7.71 -28.29
C ASN A 270 -9.79 7.82 -28.79
N ASN A 271 -10.59 8.69 -28.19
CA ASN A 271 -11.96 9.04 -28.54
C ASN A 271 -12.86 7.81 -28.84
N ASN A 272 -12.75 6.76 -28.01
CA ASN A 272 -13.50 5.53 -28.16
C ASN A 272 -14.41 5.28 -26.93
N ASN A 273 -15.72 5.36 -27.12
CA ASN A 273 -16.71 5.17 -26.08
C ASN A 273 -16.64 3.79 -25.39
N LYS A 274 -16.13 2.77 -26.07
CA LYS A 274 -15.97 1.42 -25.54
C LYS A 274 -14.84 1.33 -24.52
N ASP A 275 -13.93 2.30 -24.45
CA ASP A 275 -12.82 2.33 -23.50
C ASP A 275 -13.28 2.44 -22.03
N ASN A 276 -14.49 2.91 -21.77
CA ASN A 276 -15.08 2.88 -20.44
C ASN A 276 -15.40 1.45 -19.99
N ILE A 277 -15.84 0.61 -20.91
CA ILE A 277 -16.31 -0.76 -20.64
C ILE A 277 -15.14 -1.75 -20.62
N TYR A 278 -14.25 -1.66 -21.61
CA TYR A 278 -13.17 -2.63 -21.85
C TYR A 278 -11.77 -2.11 -21.52
N GLY A 279 -11.62 -0.81 -21.23
CA GLY A 279 -10.33 -0.14 -21.06
C GLY A 279 -9.60 0.11 -22.36
N ILE A 280 -8.47 0.83 -22.27
CA ILE A 280 -7.59 1.11 -23.41
C ILE A 280 -6.57 0.00 -23.68
N GLY A 281 -6.55 -1.03 -22.82
CA GLY A 281 -5.67 -2.19 -22.91
C GLY A 281 -4.43 -2.12 -22.01
N TYR A 282 -4.19 -3.21 -21.30
CA TYR A 282 -3.07 -3.35 -20.36
C TYR A 282 -1.71 -3.03 -20.99
N ASN A 283 -1.44 -3.59 -22.18
CA ASN A 283 -0.15 -3.39 -22.86
C ASN A 283 0.08 -1.92 -23.25
N ARG A 284 -0.98 -1.19 -23.66
CA ARG A 284 -0.84 0.24 -23.97
C ARG A 284 -0.40 1.05 -22.75
N ILE A 285 -1.01 0.77 -21.61
CA ILE A 285 -0.66 1.48 -20.36
C ILE A 285 0.76 1.12 -19.96
N MET A 286 1.12 -0.15 -19.91
CA MET A 286 2.45 -0.60 -19.51
C MET A 286 3.57 -0.11 -20.42
N ASN A 287 3.28 0.17 -21.69
CA ASN A 287 4.24 0.78 -22.59
C ASN A 287 4.49 2.26 -22.29
N ILE A 288 3.58 2.92 -21.56
CA ILE A 288 3.77 4.29 -21.09
C ILE A 288 4.51 4.25 -19.75
N PHE A 289 3.89 3.70 -18.70
CA PHE A 289 4.50 3.46 -17.39
C PHE A 289 3.61 2.54 -16.54
N ASN A 290 4.16 2.04 -15.43
CA ASN A 290 3.39 1.26 -14.46
C ASN A 290 2.70 2.22 -13.48
N ILE A 291 1.36 2.31 -13.54
CA ILE A 291 0.58 3.19 -12.67
C ILE A 291 0.65 2.67 -11.22
N GLU A 292 1.08 3.52 -10.30
CA GLU A 292 1.14 3.18 -8.87
C GLU A 292 -0.21 3.27 -8.13
N ASN A 293 -1.32 3.00 -8.81
CA ASN A 293 -2.65 2.93 -8.20
C ASN A 293 -3.41 1.76 -8.79
N ASP A 294 -3.70 0.75 -7.97
CA ASP A 294 -4.28 -0.51 -8.45
C ASP A 294 -5.65 -0.33 -9.11
N PHE A 295 -6.51 0.52 -8.56
CA PHE A 295 -7.86 0.74 -9.09
C PHE A 295 -7.82 1.53 -10.41
N ILE A 296 -6.99 2.57 -10.47
CA ILE A 296 -6.81 3.38 -11.69
C ILE A 296 -6.22 2.51 -12.78
N MET A 297 -5.18 1.72 -12.45
CA MET A 297 -4.56 0.79 -13.38
C MET A 297 -5.58 -0.20 -13.95
N GLN A 298 -6.42 -0.79 -13.11
CA GLN A 298 -7.46 -1.72 -13.54
C GLN A 298 -8.50 -1.04 -14.44
N TYR A 299 -9.03 0.11 -13.99
CA TYR A 299 -10.04 0.81 -14.74
C TYR A 299 -9.58 1.20 -16.16
N TYR A 300 -8.39 1.79 -16.27
CA TYR A 300 -7.88 2.16 -17.59
C TYR A 300 -7.42 0.97 -18.43
N SER A 301 -6.92 -0.11 -17.81
CA SER A 301 -6.46 -1.30 -18.53
C SER A 301 -7.60 -2.12 -19.11
N VAL A 302 -8.65 -2.38 -18.34
CA VAL A 302 -9.72 -3.36 -18.65
C VAL A 302 -11.13 -2.84 -18.39
N GLY A 303 -11.29 -1.56 -18.14
CA GLY A 303 -12.57 -0.89 -17.98
C GLY A 303 -13.37 -1.35 -16.76
N TYR A 304 -14.66 -1.00 -16.76
CA TYR A 304 -15.58 -1.42 -15.70
C TYR A 304 -15.68 -2.94 -15.55
N ILE A 305 -15.62 -3.69 -16.65
CA ILE A 305 -15.68 -5.15 -16.61
C ILE A 305 -14.53 -5.71 -15.78
N GLY A 306 -13.31 -5.23 -16.00
CA GLY A 306 -12.14 -5.68 -15.26
C GLY A 306 -12.18 -5.29 -13.78
N VAL A 307 -12.65 -4.08 -13.48
CA VAL A 307 -12.82 -3.64 -12.08
C VAL A 307 -13.82 -4.53 -11.34
N ILE A 308 -14.97 -4.84 -11.99
CA ILE A 308 -15.99 -5.72 -11.41
C ILE A 308 -15.43 -7.14 -11.22
N MET A 309 -14.70 -7.67 -12.18
CA MET A 309 -14.10 -9.01 -12.05
C MET A 309 -13.06 -9.09 -10.93
N LEU A 310 -12.22 -8.04 -10.77
CA LEU A 310 -11.19 -8.04 -9.76
C LEU A 310 -11.75 -7.81 -8.35
N LEU A 311 -12.62 -6.82 -8.20
CA LEU A 311 -13.08 -6.33 -6.89
C LEU A 311 -14.47 -6.83 -6.51
N GLY A 312 -15.31 -7.17 -7.49
CA GLY A 312 -16.72 -7.49 -7.26
C GLY A 312 -16.93 -8.58 -6.22
N VAL A 313 -16.11 -9.64 -6.27
CA VAL A 313 -16.20 -10.74 -5.29
C VAL A 313 -15.92 -10.25 -3.87
N TYR A 314 -14.87 -9.44 -3.68
CA TYR A 314 -14.54 -8.90 -2.36
C TYR A 314 -15.63 -7.95 -1.86
N VAL A 315 -16.13 -7.07 -2.73
CA VAL A 315 -17.19 -6.11 -2.39
C VAL A 315 -18.49 -6.84 -2.02
N VAL A 316 -18.88 -7.85 -2.78
CA VAL A 316 -20.09 -8.64 -2.48
C VAL A 316 -19.97 -9.37 -1.13
N ILE A 317 -18.81 -10.01 -0.87
CA ILE A 317 -18.57 -10.68 0.41
C ILE A 317 -18.60 -9.66 1.56
N LEU A 318 -17.96 -8.51 1.41
CA LEU A 318 -17.96 -7.48 2.43
C LEU A 318 -19.36 -6.94 2.70
N ILE A 319 -20.11 -6.59 1.67
CA ILE A 319 -21.51 -6.12 1.81
C ILE A 319 -22.35 -7.18 2.53
N TYR A 320 -22.25 -8.44 2.11
CA TYR A 320 -22.95 -9.52 2.76
C TYR A 320 -22.62 -9.63 4.25
N LEU A 321 -21.33 -9.58 4.61
CA LEU A 321 -20.89 -9.67 6.00
C LEU A 321 -21.31 -8.45 6.82
N TYR A 322 -21.24 -7.25 6.24
CA TYR A 322 -21.74 -6.03 6.88
C TYR A 322 -23.23 -6.09 7.16
N LEU A 323 -24.04 -6.42 6.16
CA LEU A 323 -25.50 -6.54 6.32
C LEU A 323 -25.86 -7.62 7.34
N LYS A 324 -25.21 -8.78 7.26
CA LYS A 324 -25.41 -9.87 8.22
C LYS A 324 -25.09 -9.46 9.66
N THR A 325 -24.04 -8.65 9.85
CA THR A 325 -23.67 -8.13 11.17
C THR A 325 -24.65 -7.09 11.65
N LEU A 326 -25.08 -6.15 10.78
CA LEU A 326 -26.02 -5.09 11.12
C LEU A 326 -27.41 -5.64 11.50
N PHE A 327 -27.93 -6.62 10.75
CA PHE A 327 -29.25 -7.17 11.02
C PHE A 327 -29.30 -8.10 12.24
N ASN A 328 -28.16 -8.56 12.76
CA ASN A 328 -28.14 -9.39 13.96
C ASN A 328 -26.83 -9.18 14.75
N LEU A 329 -26.73 -8.02 15.38
CA LEU A 329 -25.59 -7.60 16.19
C LEU A 329 -25.29 -8.54 17.36
N GLU A 330 -26.33 -9.09 18.00
CA GLU A 330 -26.13 -10.01 19.13
C GLU A 330 -25.31 -11.24 18.72
N LYS A 331 -25.60 -11.81 17.57
CA LYS A 331 -24.95 -13.04 17.08
C LYS A 331 -23.62 -12.77 16.35
N TYR A 332 -23.57 -11.74 15.52
CA TYR A 332 -22.45 -11.54 14.58
C TYR A 332 -21.48 -10.45 14.99
N PHE A 333 -21.79 -9.61 15.97
CA PHE A 333 -20.82 -8.67 16.55
C PHE A 333 -19.86 -9.43 17.47
N THR A 334 -18.88 -10.07 16.85
CA THR A 334 -17.79 -10.80 17.51
C THR A 334 -16.45 -10.17 17.10
N TYR A 335 -15.44 -10.33 17.94
CA TYR A 335 -14.10 -9.84 17.63
C TYR A 335 -13.59 -10.36 16.27
N GLU A 336 -13.84 -11.63 15.96
CA GLU A 336 -13.42 -12.24 14.71
C GLU A 336 -14.08 -11.57 13.49
N ASN A 337 -15.41 -11.48 13.50
CA ASN A 337 -16.12 -10.85 12.37
C ASN A 337 -15.74 -9.38 12.21
N GLY A 338 -15.64 -8.63 13.31
CA GLY A 338 -15.22 -7.23 13.29
C GLY A 338 -13.82 -7.06 12.71
N MET A 339 -12.87 -7.88 13.14
CA MET A 339 -11.49 -7.82 12.63
C MET A 339 -11.40 -8.24 11.16
N LEU A 340 -12.11 -9.30 10.73
CA LEU A 340 -12.09 -9.71 9.32
C LEU A 340 -12.68 -8.63 8.41
N LEU A 341 -13.81 -8.05 8.79
CA LEU A 341 -14.41 -6.92 8.06
C LEU A 341 -13.46 -5.74 7.99
N PHE A 342 -12.90 -5.36 9.14
CA PHE A 342 -11.98 -4.23 9.22
C PHE A 342 -10.73 -4.45 8.35
N ILE A 343 -10.03 -5.59 8.51
CA ILE A 343 -8.78 -5.87 7.81
C ILE A 343 -9.01 -5.90 6.30
N THR A 344 -10.07 -6.56 5.85
CA THR A 344 -10.38 -6.66 4.42
C THR A 344 -10.73 -5.28 3.84
N THR A 345 -11.55 -4.51 4.53
CA THR A 345 -11.88 -3.13 4.11
C THR A 345 -10.65 -2.25 4.08
N TYR A 346 -9.82 -2.30 5.12
CA TYR A 346 -8.61 -1.50 5.22
C TYR A 346 -7.57 -1.90 4.16
N TYR A 347 -7.43 -3.18 3.85
CA TYR A 347 -6.59 -3.66 2.75
C TYR A 347 -7.03 -3.10 1.39
N LEU A 348 -8.34 -3.07 1.11
CA LEU A 348 -8.88 -2.46 -0.11
C LEU A 348 -8.66 -0.94 -0.14
N ILE A 349 -8.80 -0.26 0.99
CA ILE A 349 -8.47 1.17 1.09
C ILE A 349 -6.98 1.41 0.81
N CYS A 350 -6.09 0.61 1.39
CA CYS A 350 -4.65 0.71 1.10
C CYS A 350 -4.35 0.49 -0.38
N SER A 351 -4.96 -0.50 -1.02
CA SER A 351 -4.78 -0.75 -2.46
C SER A 351 -5.36 0.34 -3.36
N PHE A 352 -6.40 1.05 -2.90
CA PHE A 352 -6.91 2.23 -3.59
C PHE A 352 -5.92 3.40 -3.55
N TYR A 353 -5.24 3.62 -2.41
CA TYR A 353 -4.32 4.75 -2.25
C TYR A 353 -2.90 4.48 -2.73
N THR A 354 -2.47 3.21 -2.73
CA THR A 354 -1.06 2.87 -2.93
C THR A 354 -0.92 1.92 -4.08
N GLY A 355 -0.84 1.67 -4.99
CA GLY A 355 -0.66 0.65 -6.00
C GLY A 355 0.32 -0.47 -5.65
N ASN A 356 0.34 -1.48 -6.47
CA ASN A 356 1.16 -2.69 -6.34
C ASN A 356 0.83 -3.53 -5.09
N ILE A 357 -0.42 -3.48 -4.61
CA ILE A 357 -0.93 -4.34 -3.55
C ILE A 357 -1.79 -5.47 -4.17
N LEU A 358 -2.85 -5.12 -4.90
CA LEU A 358 -3.73 -6.08 -5.59
C LEU A 358 -3.16 -6.55 -6.92
N ASN A 359 -2.55 -5.65 -7.69
CA ASN A 359 -1.96 -6.00 -8.98
C ASN A 359 -0.74 -6.90 -8.86
N ALA A 360 -0.06 -6.85 -7.73
CA ALA A 360 1.16 -7.61 -7.50
C ALA A 360 0.94 -9.10 -7.18
N ILE A 361 -0.29 -9.56 -6.92
CA ILE A 361 -0.60 -11.00 -6.88
C ILE A 361 -0.20 -11.69 -8.18
N SER A 362 0.24 -10.94 -9.10
CA SER A 362 0.52 -11.29 -10.47
C SER A 362 2.00 -11.51 -10.80
N THR A 363 2.87 -11.29 -9.88
CA THR A 363 4.31 -11.62 -9.96
C THR A 363 4.70 -12.67 -8.95
#